data_52aa97c6ad1607adf53c03b334a9326c
#
_entry.id   52aa97c6ad1607adf53c03b334a9326c
#
_cell.length_a   1.000
_cell.length_b   1.000
_cell.length_c   1.000
_cell.angle_alpha   90.00
_cell.angle_beta   90.00
_cell.angle_gamma   90.00
#
_symmetry.space_group_name_H-M   'P 1'
#
loop_
_entity.id
_entity.type
_entity.pdbx_description
1 polymer ?
#
loop_
_entity_poly.entity_id
_entity_poly.type
_entity_poly.pdbx_seq_one_letter_code
_entity_poly.pdbx_strand_id
1 'polypeptide(L)'
;MNIGKKLLTAFLIVGILPLAIAGYLALSKSTHALSAQAFNQLSSLREVKKLQIENYFGSRMKMMEDIPKNLRFAGGLQSFTPAFKAGLQSPEYKAILSKRDEGLKIFNDVFGFYDVFLIDVNGNVVYTAAKESDLGTNLVSGPLADSGLAHAFQKSKSGTVFVDFAWYGPSNEAASFIATPLKNKEGVFIGSAAFQVSLKEINAIMQTRAGMGRTGETYLVGPDKLMRSDSFLDPKGHSVK
;
A
#
# COMPACT_ATOMS: atom_id res chain seq x y z
N MET A 1 8.29 76.54 -0.16
CA MET A 1 7.41 75.56 -0.89
C MET A 1 6.13 76.35 -1.24
N ASN A 2 5.78 76.36 -2.52
CA ASN A 2 4.64 77.14 -3.02
C ASN A 2 3.33 76.61 -2.48
N ILE A 3 2.34 77.40 -2.12
CA ILE A 3 1.05 77.07 -1.52
C ILE A 3 0.37 75.91 -2.32
N GLY A 4 0.43 75.94 -3.66
CA GLY A 4 -0.10 74.90 -4.52
C GLY A 4 0.54 73.51 -4.31
N LYS A 5 1.85 73.47 -4.06
CA LYS A 5 2.54 72.21 -3.76
C LYS A 5 2.14 71.67 -2.39
N LYS A 6 1.94 72.54 -1.39
CA LYS A 6 1.46 72.12 -0.05
C LYS A 6 0.05 71.54 -0.11
N LEU A 7 -0.84 72.19 -0.88
CA LEU A 7 -2.23 71.72 -1.04
C LEU A 7 -2.29 70.42 -1.80
N LEU A 8 -1.51 70.25 -2.87
CA LEU A 8 -1.42 69.00 -3.64
C LEU A 8 -0.90 67.84 -2.78
N THR A 9 0.15 68.08 -1.99
CA THR A 9 0.70 67.11 -1.10
C THR A 9 -0.29 66.70 -0.02
N ALA A 10 -1.00 67.58 0.60
CA ALA A 10 -2.03 67.29 1.58
C ALA A 10 -3.19 66.49 0.97
N PHE A 11 -3.63 66.88 -0.24
CA PHE A 11 -4.69 66.15 -0.96
C PHE A 11 -4.27 64.70 -1.31
N LEU A 12 -3.03 64.48 -1.75
CA LEU A 12 -2.47 63.17 -2.05
C LEU A 12 -2.35 62.33 -0.79
N ILE A 13 -1.91 62.91 0.33
CA ILE A 13 -1.79 62.16 1.59
C ILE A 13 -3.17 61.75 2.10
N VAL A 14 -4.14 62.68 2.13
CA VAL A 14 -5.48 62.40 2.63
C VAL A 14 -6.26 61.40 1.72
N GLY A 15 -6.04 61.48 0.40
CA GLY A 15 -6.71 60.59 -0.55
C GLY A 15 -6.04 59.22 -0.70
N ILE A 16 -4.71 59.16 -0.83
CA ILE A 16 -3.97 57.95 -1.15
C ILE A 16 -3.65 57.12 0.11
N LEU A 17 -3.30 57.75 1.23
CA LEU A 17 -2.87 57.05 2.43
C LEU A 17 -3.95 56.14 3.02
N PRO A 18 -5.22 56.55 3.18
CA PRO A 18 -6.27 55.65 3.65
C PRO A 18 -6.53 54.47 2.69
N LEU A 19 -6.49 54.72 1.38
CA LEU A 19 -6.63 53.69 0.36
C LEU A 19 -5.48 52.69 0.41
N ALA A 20 -4.24 53.14 0.58
CA ALA A 20 -3.07 52.30 0.70
C ALA A 20 -3.15 51.42 1.98
N ILE A 21 -3.56 52.02 3.11
CA ILE A 21 -3.75 51.29 4.37
C ILE A 21 -4.88 50.25 4.23
N ALA A 22 -6.02 50.65 3.69
CA ALA A 22 -7.15 49.76 3.47
C ALA A 22 -6.77 48.57 2.52
N GLY A 23 -6.07 48.91 1.41
CA GLY A 23 -5.57 47.89 0.48
C GLY A 23 -4.58 46.92 1.13
N TYR A 24 -3.64 47.40 1.92
CA TYR A 24 -2.70 46.56 2.67
C TYR A 24 -3.42 45.67 3.68
N LEU A 25 -4.34 46.18 4.47
CA LEU A 25 -5.11 45.39 5.43
C LEU A 25 -6.00 44.35 4.75
N ALA A 26 -6.65 44.71 3.64
CA ALA A 26 -7.46 43.79 2.86
C ALA A 26 -6.61 42.67 2.26
N LEU A 27 -5.45 42.99 1.68
CA LEU A 27 -4.52 42.03 1.11
C LEU A 27 -3.97 41.07 2.20
N SER A 28 -3.53 41.62 3.33
CA SER A 28 -3.03 40.82 4.47
C SER A 28 -4.08 39.86 5.00
N LYS A 29 -5.31 40.35 5.28
CA LYS A 29 -6.41 39.52 5.75
C LYS A 29 -6.80 38.45 4.72
N SER A 30 -6.87 38.82 3.44
CA SER A 30 -7.19 37.88 2.36
C SER A 30 -6.13 36.76 2.24
N THR A 31 -4.84 37.11 2.29
CA THR A 31 -3.75 36.13 2.24
C THR A 31 -3.80 35.18 3.42
N HIS A 32 -4.00 35.70 4.63
CA HIS A 32 -4.15 34.84 5.83
C HIS A 32 -5.38 33.92 5.74
N ALA A 33 -6.52 34.43 5.29
CA ALA A 33 -7.74 33.66 5.13
C ALA A 33 -7.58 32.53 4.08
N LEU A 34 -6.98 32.84 2.92
CA LEU A 34 -6.70 31.85 1.87
C LEU A 34 -5.71 30.79 2.34
N SER A 35 -4.66 31.18 3.05
CA SER A 35 -3.70 30.23 3.62
C SER A 35 -4.38 29.29 4.63
N ALA A 36 -5.16 29.84 5.54
CA ALA A 36 -5.91 29.03 6.53
C ALA A 36 -6.89 28.06 5.84
N GLN A 37 -7.60 28.54 4.81
CA GLN A 37 -8.51 27.70 4.03
C GLN A 37 -7.76 26.57 3.31
N ALA A 38 -6.60 26.86 2.70
CA ALA A 38 -5.76 25.85 2.06
C ALA A 38 -5.28 24.78 3.06
N PHE A 39 -4.80 25.18 4.23
CA PHE A 39 -4.39 24.24 5.29
C PHE A 39 -5.54 23.39 5.80
N ASN A 40 -6.72 23.98 5.99
CA ASN A 40 -7.91 23.22 6.41
C ASN A 40 -8.33 22.21 5.35
N GLN A 41 -8.27 22.59 4.07
CA GLN A 41 -8.57 21.67 2.96
C GLN A 41 -7.57 20.51 2.90
N LEU A 42 -6.26 20.79 3.00
CA LEU A 42 -5.22 19.74 3.02
C LEU A 42 -5.37 18.82 4.23
N SER A 43 -5.70 19.36 5.40
CA SER A 43 -5.97 18.58 6.60
C SER A 43 -7.17 17.66 6.42
N SER A 44 -8.26 18.15 5.84
CA SER A 44 -9.44 17.34 5.55
C SER A 44 -9.14 16.23 4.54
N LEU A 45 -8.39 16.52 3.49
CA LEU A 45 -7.94 15.55 2.50
C LEU A 45 -7.05 14.47 3.13
N ARG A 46 -6.13 14.88 4.01
CA ARG A 46 -5.28 13.94 4.76
C ARG A 46 -6.11 12.96 5.59
N GLU A 47 -7.11 13.45 6.34
CA GLU A 47 -7.96 12.57 7.16
C GLU A 47 -8.78 11.60 6.31
N VAL A 48 -9.32 12.06 5.17
CA VAL A 48 -10.04 11.19 4.23
C VAL A 48 -9.12 10.09 3.69
N LYS A 49 -7.89 10.46 3.23
CA LYS A 49 -6.91 9.50 2.72
C LYS A 49 -6.46 8.51 3.78
N LYS A 50 -6.20 9.01 5.00
CA LYS A 50 -5.86 8.17 6.15
C LYS A 50 -6.95 7.11 6.38
N LEU A 51 -8.21 7.53 6.46
CA LEU A 51 -9.33 6.61 6.67
C LEU A 51 -9.46 5.58 5.53
N GLN A 52 -9.24 5.98 4.28
CA GLN A 52 -9.25 5.07 3.13
C GLN A 52 -8.16 4.00 3.25
N ILE A 53 -6.94 4.39 3.62
CA ILE A 53 -5.82 3.46 3.84
C ILE A 53 -6.07 2.54 5.04
N GLU A 54 -6.54 3.08 6.16
CA GLU A 54 -6.87 2.29 7.35
C GLU A 54 -7.97 1.26 7.05
N ASN A 55 -9.02 1.64 6.32
CA ASN A 55 -10.08 0.73 5.89
C ASN A 55 -9.55 -0.32 4.90
N TYR A 56 -8.68 0.08 3.97
CA TYR A 56 -8.06 -0.84 3.01
C TYR A 56 -7.30 -1.96 3.72
N PHE A 57 -6.38 -1.63 4.63
CA PHE A 57 -5.62 -2.62 5.38
C PHE A 57 -6.47 -3.34 6.43
N GLY A 58 -7.36 -2.63 7.13
CA GLY A 58 -8.23 -3.20 8.15
C GLY A 58 -9.14 -4.30 7.61
N SER A 59 -9.74 -4.10 6.43
CA SER A 59 -10.56 -5.12 5.77
C SER A 59 -9.75 -6.36 5.38
N ARG A 60 -8.51 -6.19 4.92
CA ARG A 60 -7.63 -7.29 4.54
C ARG A 60 -7.11 -8.07 5.74
N MET A 61 -6.73 -7.36 6.79
CA MET A 61 -6.33 -8.02 8.05
C MET A 61 -7.47 -8.84 8.65
N LYS A 62 -8.69 -8.30 8.64
CA LYS A 62 -9.88 -9.02 9.10
C LYS A 62 -10.16 -10.27 8.26
N MET A 63 -10.04 -10.16 6.94
CA MET A 63 -10.18 -11.33 6.05
C MET A 63 -9.15 -12.42 6.40
N MET A 64 -7.90 -12.04 6.72
CA MET A 64 -6.84 -12.98 7.08
C MET A 64 -7.15 -13.80 8.35
N GLU A 65 -8.00 -13.32 9.24
CA GLU A 65 -8.47 -14.08 10.42
C GLU A 65 -9.37 -15.26 10.03
N ASP A 66 -10.00 -15.19 8.86
CA ASP A 66 -10.88 -16.25 8.34
C ASP A 66 -10.16 -17.23 7.41
N ILE A 67 -9.01 -16.88 6.86
CA ILE A 67 -8.20 -17.74 5.99
C ILE A 67 -7.86 -19.09 6.65
N PRO A 68 -7.41 -19.14 7.92
CA PRO A 68 -7.11 -20.42 8.58
C PRO A 68 -8.33 -21.34 8.71
N LYS A 69 -9.53 -20.80 8.76
CA LYS A 69 -10.81 -21.54 8.82
C LYS A 69 -11.28 -22.02 7.45
N ASN A 70 -10.75 -21.43 6.39
CA ASN A 70 -11.13 -21.73 5.03
C ASN A 70 -10.39 -22.99 4.53
N LEU A 71 -11.12 -24.07 4.34
CA LEU A 71 -10.59 -25.38 3.91
C LEU A 71 -9.85 -25.34 2.56
N ARG A 72 -10.04 -24.29 1.73
CA ARG A 72 -9.33 -24.15 0.46
C ARG A 72 -7.82 -23.97 0.69
N PHE A 73 -7.44 -23.16 1.68
CA PHE A 73 -6.03 -22.87 1.97
C PHE A 73 -5.33 -24.03 2.65
N ALA A 74 -5.84 -24.53 3.77
CA ALA A 74 -5.26 -25.68 4.46
C ALA A 74 -5.31 -26.94 3.59
N GLY A 75 -6.45 -27.24 2.96
CA GLY A 75 -6.59 -28.36 2.04
C GLY A 75 -5.79 -28.19 0.73
N GLY A 76 -5.61 -26.94 0.26
CA GLY A 76 -4.71 -26.60 -0.83
C GLY A 76 -3.27 -26.95 -0.47
N LEU A 77 -2.78 -26.43 0.66
CA LEU A 77 -1.43 -26.69 1.15
C LEU A 77 -1.16 -28.19 1.33
N GLN A 78 -2.10 -28.92 1.96
CA GLN A 78 -1.98 -30.38 2.14
C GLN A 78 -1.95 -31.14 0.81
N SER A 79 -2.57 -30.61 -0.25
CA SER A 79 -2.54 -31.22 -1.58
C SER A 79 -1.26 -30.85 -2.36
N PHE A 80 -0.85 -29.59 -2.32
CA PHE A 80 0.33 -29.11 -3.04
C PHE A 80 1.64 -29.63 -2.45
N THR A 81 1.77 -29.73 -1.12
CA THR A 81 3.02 -30.12 -0.46
C THR A 81 3.55 -31.50 -0.93
N PRO A 82 2.77 -32.60 -0.97
CA PRO A 82 3.26 -33.87 -1.52
C PRO A 82 3.50 -33.81 -3.03
N ALA A 83 2.63 -33.13 -3.78
CA ALA A 83 2.79 -32.98 -5.23
C ALA A 83 4.04 -32.16 -5.60
N PHE A 84 4.38 -31.16 -4.80
CA PHE A 84 5.61 -30.37 -4.95
C PHE A 84 6.88 -31.23 -4.82
N LYS A 85 6.88 -32.19 -3.90
CA LYS A 85 8.02 -33.13 -3.74
C LYS A 85 8.26 -34.03 -4.96
N ALA A 86 7.21 -34.33 -5.75
CA ALA A 86 7.33 -35.02 -7.03
C ALA A 86 7.87 -34.10 -8.16
N GLY A 87 7.93 -32.79 -7.91
CA GLY A 87 8.41 -31.78 -8.85
C GLY A 87 7.31 -30.95 -9.49
N LEU A 88 7.60 -29.69 -9.77
CA LEU A 88 6.63 -28.73 -10.37
C LEU A 88 6.11 -29.14 -11.76
N GLN A 89 6.86 -29.96 -12.48
CA GLN A 89 6.48 -30.47 -13.81
C GLN A 89 5.81 -31.84 -13.77
N SER A 90 5.70 -32.45 -12.60
CA SER A 90 5.10 -33.78 -12.44
C SER A 90 3.61 -33.80 -12.81
N PRO A 91 3.08 -34.95 -13.27
CA PRO A 91 1.66 -35.13 -13.51
C PRO A 91 0.81 -34.83 -12.25
N GLU A 92 1.31 -35.22 -11.09
CA GLU A 92 0.69 -35.03 -9.78
C GLU A 92 0.52 -33.57 -9.47
N TYR A 93 1.57 -32.75 -9.64
CA TYR A 93 1.51 -31.32 -9.41
C TYR A 93 0.53 -30.65 -10.37
N LYS A 94 0.60 -30.97 -11.66
CA LYS A 94 -0.31 -30.42 -12.69
C LYS A 94 -1.77 -30.77 -12.42
N ALA A 95 -2.05 -31.99 -11.95
CA ALA A 95 -3.40 -32.41 -11.60
C ALA A 95 -3.96 -31.61 -10.40
N ILE A 96 -3.13 -31.37 -9.35
CA ILE A 96 -3.53 -30.53 -8.21
C ILE A 96 -3.71 -29.08 -8.64
N LEU A 97 -2.81 -28.56 -9.46
CA LEU A 97 -2.89 -27.20 -9.99
C LEU A 97 -4.21 -26.99 -10.76
N SER A 98 -4.53 -27.87 -11.71
CA SER A 98 -5.78 -27.80 -12.48
C SER A 98 -7.02 -27.81 -11.59
N LYS A 99 -6.99 -28.53 -10.47
CA LYS A 99 -8.13 -28.66 -9.55
C LYS A 99 -8.27 -27.48 -8.60
N ARG A 100 -7.17 -26.81 -8.21
CA ARG A 100 -7.14 -25.86 -7.08
C ARG A 100 -6.87 -24.42 -7.50
N ASP A 101 -6.26 -24.18 -8.65
CA ASP A 101 -5.75 -22.88 -9.08
C ASP A 101 -6.84 -21.79 -9.09
N GLU A 102 -7.95 -22.06 -9.78
CA GLU A 102 -9.06 -21.12 -9.89
C GLU A 102 -9.63 -20.72 -8.53
N GLY A 103 -9.83 -21.72 -7.65
CA GLY A 103 -10.35 -21.48 -6.30
C GLY A 103 -9.44 -20.67 -5.39
N LEU A 104 -8.13 -20.65 -5.65
CA LEU A 104 -7.16 -19.82 -4.92
C LEU A 104 -7.01 -18.43 -5.57
N LYS A 105 -6.97 -18.36 -6.90
CA LYS A 105 -6.86 -17.11 -7.66
C LYS A 105 -8.03 -16.13 -7.43
N ILE A 106 -9.22 -16.64 -7.16
CA ILE A 106 -10.40 -15.81 -6.91
C ILE A 106 -10.16 -14.78 -5.79
N PHE A 107 -9.25 -15.09 -4.85
CA PHE A 107 -8.91 -14.15 -3.78
C PHE A 107 -8.14 -12.93 -4.30
N ASN A 108 -7.32 -13.06 -5.35
CA ASN A 108 -6.68 -11.93 -6.00
C ASN A 108 -7.75 -11.01 -6.62
N ASP A 109 -8.67 -11.58 -7.38
CA ASP A 109 -9.68 -10.83 -8.13
C ASP A 109 -10.69 -10.15 -7.20
N VAL A 110 -11.15 -10.85 -6.16
CA VAL A 110 -12.18 -10.34 -5.25
C VAL A 110 -11.63 -9.32 -4.26
N PHE A 111 -10.39 -9.52 -3.78
CA PHE A 111 -9.82 -8.69 -2.71
C PHE A 111 -8.70 -7.76 -3.18
N GLY A 112 -8.35 -7.78 -4.48
CA GLY A 112 -7.36 -6.90 -5.07
C GLY A 112 -5.95 -7.17 -4.56
N PHE A 113 -5.59 -8.43 -4.31
CA PHE A 113 -4.21 -8.83 -4.07
C PHE A 113 -3.48 -9.03 -5.40
N TYR A 114 -2.17 -8.79 -5.39
CA TYR A 114 -1.34 -9.12 -6.55
C TYR A 114 -1.12 -10.62 -6.67
N ASP A 115 -0.75 -11.27 -5.57
CA ASP A 115 -0.50 -12.71 -5.53
C ASP A 115 -0.96 -13.37 -4.21
N VAL A 116 -1.18 -14.68 -4.29
CA VAL A 116 -1.52 -15.58 -3.18
C VAL A 116 -0.53 -16.72 -3.15
N PHE A 117 0.07 -16.97 -1.99
CA PHE A 117 1.07 -17.99 -1.76
C PHE A 117 0.58 -19.06 -0.79
N LEU A 118 0.94 -20.32 -1.06
CA LEU A 118 0.96 -21.38 -0.07
C LEU A 118 2.40 -21.78 0.20
N ILE A 119 2.78 -21.75 1.46
CA ILE A 119 4.15 -21.98 1.92
C ILE A 119 4.10 -23.14 2.92
N ASP A 120 4.84 -24.20 2.67
CA ASP A 120 4.85 -25.37 3.54
C ASP A 120 5.61 -25.11 4.86
N VAL A 121 5.55 -26.05 5.79
CA VAL A 121 6.19 -25.95 7.11
C VAL A 121 7.72 -25.74 7.03
N ASN A 122 8.35 -26.19 5.95
CA ASN A 122 9.78 -26.06 5.69
C ASN A 122 10.15 -24.74 5.00
N GLY A 123 9.18 -23.90 4.65
CA GLY A 123 9.38 -22.65 3.96
C GLY A 123 9.43 -22.74 2.44
N ASN A 124 9.07 -23.88 1.85
CA ASN A 124 8.98 -23.99 0.39
C ASN A 124 7.71 -23.29 -0.10
N VAL A 125 7.83 -22.45 -1.11
CA VAL A 125 6.70 -21.86 -1.83
C VAL A 125 6.15 -22.93 -2.77
N VAL A 126 5.12 -23.65 -2.31
CA VAL A 126 4.53 -24.79 -3.05
C VAL A 126 3.46 -24.37 -4.03
N TYR A 127 2.95 -23.15 -3.91
CA TYR A 127 1.99 -22.55 -4.83
C TYR A 127 2.08 -21.03 -4.79
N THR A 128 1.96 -20.38 -5.94
CA THR A 128 1.68 -18.95 -6.12
C THR A 128 0.66 -18.79 -7.25
N ALA A 129 -0.22 -17.81 -7.16
CA ALA A 129 -1.21 -17.56 -8.20
C ALA A 129 -0.57 -16.90 -9.43
N ALA A 130 0.39 -16.00 -9.25
CA ALA A 130 1.13 -15.32 -10.33
C ALA A 130 2.13 -16.24 -11.04
N LYS A 131 2.62 -17.31 -10.37
CA LYS A 131 3.59 -18.27 -10.92
C LYS A 131 4.89 -17.62 -11.37
N GLU A 132 5.38 -16.68 -10.58
CA GLU A 132 6.63 -15.99 -10.81
C GLU A 132 7.84 -16.83 -10.32
N SER A 133 9.02 -16.24 -10.30
CA SER A 133 10.28 -16.93 -9.97
C SER A 133 10.40 -17.38 -8.52
N ASP A 134 9.49 -16.99 -7.66
CA ASP A 134 9.39 -17.42 -6.26
C ASP A 134 8.77 -18.82 -6.11
N LEU A 135 7.97 -19.26 -7.09
CA LEU A 135 7.43 -20.63 -7.08
C LEU A 135 8.54 -21.66 -7.05
N GLY A 136 8.51 -22.52 -6.03
CA GLY A 136 9.50 -23.57 -5.84
C GLY A 136 10.73 -23.13 -5.05
N THR A 137 10.86 -21.84 -4.69
CA THR A 137 11.96 -21.37 -3.83
C THR A 137 11.72 -21.75 -2.36
N ASN A 138 12.81 -21.79 -1.60
CA ASN A 138 12.75 -21.95 -0.14
C ASN A 138 13.03 -20.61 0.55
N LEU A 139 12.12 -20.19 1.41
CA LEU A 139 12.17 -18.91 2.13
C LEU A 139 13.06 -18.94 3.38
N VAL A 140 13.64 -20.09 3.73
CA VAL A 140 14.54 -20.22 4.88
C VAL A 140 16.00 -20.21 4.43
N SER A 141 16.30 -20.85 3.29
CA SER A 141 17.67 -21.08 2.82
C SER A 141 17.90 -20.71 1.35
N GLY A 142 16.84 -20.26 0.65
CA GLY A 142 16.90 -19.92 -0.77
C GLY A 142 17.28 -18.46 -1.03
N PRO A 143 17.26 -18.03 -2.30
CA PRO A 143 17.64 -16.67 -2.71
C PRO A 143 16.70 -15.58 -2.19
N LEU A 144 15.51 -15.96 -1.70
CA LEU A 144 14.51 -15.05 -1.14
C LEU A 144 14.45 -15.07 0.40
N ALA A 145 15.44 -15.66 1.09
CA ALA A 145 15.44 -15.80 2.55
C ALA A 145 15.40 -14.46 3.32
N ASP A 146 15.89 -13.38 2.71
CA ASP A 146 15.87 -12.02 3.28
C ASP A 146 14.72 -11.16 2.72
N SER A 147 13.81 -11.75 1.94
CA SER A 147 12.69 -11.03 1.34
C SER A 147 11.58 -10.71 2.34
N GLY A 148 10.72 -9.73 1.99
CA GLY A 148 9.50 -9.44 2.73
C GLY A 148 8.58 -10.66 2.89
N LEU A 149 8.48 -11.52 1.85
CA LEU A 149 7.73 -12.77 1.91
C LEU A 149 8.31 -13.75 2.94
N ALA A 150 9.64 -13.89 2.99
CA ALA A 150 10.31 -14.76 3.97
C ALA A 150 10.08 -14.26 5.40
N HIS A 151 10.20 -12.95 5.63
CA HIS A 151 9.90 -12.34 6.92
C HIS A 151 8.43 -12.55 7.32
N ALA A 152 7.49 -12.42 6.36
CA ALA A 152 6.08 -12.68 6.60
C ALA A 152 5.83 -14.15 6.98
N PHE A 153 6.43 -15.09 6.27
CA PHE A 153 6.35 -16.53 6.60
C PHE A 153 6.88 -16.82 8.01
N GLN A 154 8.08 -16.34 8.34
CA GLN A 154 8.69 -16.60 9.65
C GLN A 154 7.84 -16.05 10.80
N LYS A 155 7.36 -14.80 10.68
CA LYS A 155 6.54 -14.15 11.71
C LYS A 155 5.13 -14.75 11.80
N SER A 156 4.58 -15.25 10.69
CA SER A 156 3.22 -15.82 10.65
C SER A 156 3.04 -17.07 11.49
N LYS A 157 4.12 -17.75 11.89
CA LYS A 157 4.06 -18.89 12.80
C LYS A 157 3.40 -18.56 14.14
N SER A 158 3.49 -17.32 14.59
CA SER A 158 2.89 -16.81 15.83
C SER A 158 1.48 -16.24 15.66
N GLY A 159 1.04 -15.98 14.42
CA GLY A 159 -0.26 -15.38 14.11
C GLY A 159 -0.23 -14.61 12.79
N THR A 160 -1.34 -13.96 12.48
CA THR A 160 -1.42 -13.10 11.28
C THR A 160 -0.48 -11.91 11.43
N VAL A 161 0.28 -11.59 10.38
CA VAL A 161 1.29 -10.54 10.36
C VAL A 161 1.20 -9.74 9.06
N PHE A 162 1.46 -8.45 9.18
CA PHE A 162 1.74 -7.54 8.06
C PHE A 162 3.24 -7.24 8.00
N VAL A 163 3.82 -7.31 6.81
CA VAL A 163 5.19 -6.90 6.50
C VAL A 163 5.13 -5.77 5.48
N ASP A 164 5.75 -4.65 5.83
CA ASP A 164 5.70 -3.40 5.08
C ASP A 164 6.40 -3.50 3.71
N PHE A 165 6.20 -2.51 2.86
CA PHE A 165 6.74 -2.45 1.51
C PHE A 165 8.26 -2.47 1.51
N ALA A 166 8.81 -3.35 0.68
CA ALA A 166 10.20 -3.43 0.30
C ALA A 166 10.30 -3.98 -1.12
N TRP A 167 11.43 -3.76 -1.78
CA TRP A 167 11.68 -4.31 -3.11
C TRP A 167 11.51 -5.84 -3.11
N TYR A 168 10.76 -6.35 -4.07
CA TYR A 168 10.53 -7.78 -4.24
C TYR A 168 10.84 -8.21 -5.68
N GLY A 169 11.96 -8.91 -5.84
CA GLY A 169 12.50 -9.28 -7.15
C GLY A 169 11.56 -10.06 -8.06
N PRO A 170 10.81 -11.08 -7.56
CA PRO A 170 9.90 -11.84 -8.41
C PRO A 170 8.87 -11.01 -9.15
N SER A 171 8.20 -10.06 -8.49
CA SER A 171 7.23 -9.15 -9.13
C SER A 171 7.85 -7.90 -9.72
N ASN A 172 9.17 -7.70 -9.56
CA ASN A 172 9.91 -6.52 -10.04
C ASN A 172 9.27 -5.20 -9.61
N GLU A 173 8.74 -5.15 -8.38
CA GLU A 173 8.14 -3.96 -7.77
C GLU A 173 8.32 -3.98 -6.25
N ALA A 174 8.00 -2.87 -5.59
CA ALA A 174 7.89 -2.84 -4.15
C ALA A 174 6.59 -3.57 -3.73
N ALA A 175 6.71 -4.51 -2.79
CA ALA A 175 5.62 -5.34 -2.32
C ALA A 175 5.55 -5.37 -0.80
N SER A 176 4.34 -5.41 -0.27
CA SER A 176 4.08 -5.74 1.13
C SER A 176 3.31 -7.06 1.22
N PHE A 177 3.42 -7.73 2.36
CA PHE A 177 2.84 -9.05 2.54
C PHE A 177 1.99 -9.13 3.80
N ILE A 178 0.85 -9.81 3.69
CA ILE A 178 0.07 -10.25 4.84
C ILE A 178 0.12 -11.77 4.86
N ALA A 179 0.57 -12.36 5.98
CA ALA A 179 0.63 -13.82 6.10
C ALA A 179 -0.07 -14.30 7.37
N THR A 180 -0.67 -15.49 7.28
CA THR A 180 -1.40 -16.13 8.37
C THR A 180 -1.03 -17.61 8.46
N PRO A 181 -0.96 -18.21 9.68
CA PRO A 181 -0.62 -19.60 9.83
C PRO A 181 -1.77 -20.50 9.36
N LEU A 182 -1.43 -21.59 8.69
CA LEU A 182 -2.35 -22.66 8.38
C LEU A 182 -2.10 -23.83 9.33
N LYS A 183 -3.19 -24.40 9.85
CA LYS A 183 -3.16 -25.54 10.78
C LYS A 183 -3.99 -26.69 10.23
N ASN A 184 -3.62 -27.90 10.57
CA ASN A 184 -4.44 -29.07 10.31
C ASN A 184 -5.62 -29.17 11.29
N LYS A 185 -6.44 -30.20 11.17
CA LYS A 185 -7.61 -30.42 12.03
C LYS A 185 -7.25 -30.59 13.51
N GLU A 186 -6.04 -31.06 13.79
CA GLU A 186 -5.47 -31.24 15.13
C GLU A 186 -4.84 -29.97 15.71
N GLY A 187 -4.91 -28.84 14.97
CA GLY A 187 -4.35 -27.57 15.39
C GLY A 187 -2.83 -27.45 15.19
N VAL A 188 -2.18 -28.41 14.55
CA VAL A 188 -0.74 -28.39 14.26
C VAL A 188 -0.45 -27.48 13.09
N PHE A 189 0.58 -26.64 13.20
CA PHE A 189 1.05 -25.78 12.13
C PHE A 189 1.57 -26.62 10.95
N ILE A 190 1.02 -26.38 9.77
CA ILE A 190 1.38 -27.09 8.52
C ILE A 190 2.03 -26.17 7.49
N GLY A 191 2.06 -24.87 7.75
CA GLY A 191 2.61 -23.86 6.88
C GLY A 191 1.80 -22.56 6.93
N SER A 192 1.93 -21.71 5.93
CA SER A 192 1.28 -20.39 5.90
C SER A 192 0.63 -20.10 4.56
N ALA A 193 -0.45 -19.31 4.60
CA ALA A 193 -0.92 -18.57 3.43
C ALA A 193 -0.38 -17.14 3.53
N ALA A 194 0.16 -16.61 2.43
CA ALA A 194 0.59 -15.24 2.33
C ALA A 194 -0.06 -14.57 1.11
N PHE A 195 -0.25 -13.26 1.20
CA PHE A 195 -0.88 -12.45 0.17
C PHE A 195 -0.01 -11.23 -0.10
N GLN A 196 0.33 -11.00 -1.36
CA GLN A 196 1.04 -9.80 -1.80
C GLN A 196 0.05 -8.67 -2.01
N VAL A 197 0.26 -7.58 -1.32
CA VAL A 197 -0.53 -6.34 -1.47
C VAL A 197 0.00 -5.58 -2.68
N SER A 198 -0.91 -5.22 -3.59
CA SER A 198 -0.56 -4.46 -4.79
C SER A 198 -0.27 -2.99 -4.46
N LEU A 199 0.90 -2.49 -4.90
CA LEU A 199 1.21 -1.06 -4.84
C LEU A 199 0.22 -0.24 -5.70
N LYS A 200 -0.29 -0.82 -6.78
CA LYS A 200 -1.30 -0.19 -7.65
C LYS A 200 -2.54 0.23 -6.88
N GLU A 201 -3.03 -0.59 -5.96
CA GLU A 201 -4.22 -0.28 -5.15
C GLU A 201 -3.96 0.88 -4.18
N ILE A 202 -2.78 0.91 -3.56
CA ILE A 202 -2.37 2.03 -2.71
C ILE A 202 -2.24 3.32 -3.52
N ASN A 203 -1.61 3.24 -4.69
CA ASN A 203 -1.49 4.36 -5.62
C ASN A 203 -2.87 4.87 -6.07
N ALA A 204 -3.82 3.99 -6.38
CA ALA A 204 -5.17 4.39 -6.75
C ALA A 204 -5.86 5.23 -5.66
N ILE A 205 -5.67 4.86 -4.39
CA ILE A 205 -6.17 5.64 -3.25
C ILE A 205 -5.43 6.99 -3.20
N MET A 206 -4.11 6.99 -3.16
CA MET A 206 -3.32 8.20 -2.88
C MET A 206 -3.32 9.19 -4.04
N GLN A 207 -3.35 8.72 -5.28
CA GLN A 207 -3.31 9.54 -6.49
C GLN A 207 -4.67 10.10 -6.93
N THR A 208 -5.76 9.81 -6.22
CA THR A 208 -7.04 10.49 -6.45
C THR A 208 -6.94 11.94 -6.01
N ARG A 209 -6.97 12.89 -6.98
CA ARG A 209 -6.61 14.31 -6.79
C ARG A 209 -7.80 15.28 -6.77
N ALA A 210 -9.01 14.79 -6.49
CA ALA A 210 -10.19 15.65 -6.41
C ALA A 210 -9.96 16.81 -5.41
N GLY A 211 -10.15 18.04 -5.86
CA GLY A 211 -9.99 19.24 -5.05
C GLY A 211 -8.55 19.70 -4.79
N MET A 212 -7.52 19.06 -5.38
CA MET A 212 -6.11 19.40 -5.13
C MET A 212 -5.51 20.39 -6.14
N GLY A 213 -6.28 20.82 -7.15
CA GLY A 213 -5.80 21.73 -8.19
C GLY A 213 -4.71 21.11 -9.07
N ARG A 214 -3.83 21.95 -9.61
CA ARG A 214 -2.79 21.53 -10.58
C ARG A 214 -1.54 20.93 -9.92
N THR A 215 -1.17 21.42 -8.76
CA THR A 215 0.11 21.11 -8.07
C THR A 215 -0.05 20.30 -6.79
N GLY A 216 -1.29 20.09 -6.32
CA GLY A 216 -1.53 19.32 -5.11
C GLY A 216 -1.46 17.81 -5.40
N GLU A 217 -0.87 17.08 -4.49
CA GLU A 217 -0.86 15.62 -4.45
C GLU A 217 -0.81 15.09 -3.01
N THR A 218 -1.09 13.82 -2.85
CA THR A 218 -0.89 13.11 -1.58
C THR A 218 -0.11 11.84 -1.83
N TYR A 219 0.77 11.48 -0.90
CA TYR A 219 1.46 10.21 -0.89
C TYR A 219 1.57 9.66 0.53
N LEU A 220 1.70 8.35 0.61
CA LEU A 220 1.85 7.63 1.86
C LEU A 220 3.34 7.52 2.21
N VAL A 221 3.67 7.78 3.48
CA VAL A 221 5.06 7.73 3.99
C VAL A 221 5.11 6.83 5.21
N GLY A 222 6.07 5.94 5.26
CA GLY A 222 6.34 5.09 6.40
C GLY A 222 7.03 5.81 7.56
N PRO A 223 7.14 5.17 8.73
CA PRO A 223 7.82 5.75 9.90
C PRO A 223 9.33 5.99 9.67
N ASP A 224 9.92 5.27 8.73
CA ASP A 224 11.28 5.43 8.24
C ASP A 224 11.45 6.61 7.26
N LYS A 225 10.38 7.35 6.98
CA LYS A 225 10.29 8.48 6.05
C LYS A 225 10.47 8.08 4.58
N LEU A 226 10.38 6.80 4.26
CA LEU A 226 10.35 6.32 2.89
C LEU A 226 8.92 6.27 2.35
N MET A 227 8.78 6.42 1.04
CA MET A 227 7.46 6.41 0.37
C MET A 227 6.84 5.01 0.41
N ARG A 228 5.52 4.97 0.53
CA ARG A 228 4.67 3.78 0.46
C ARG A 228 3.60 3.90 -0.64
N SER A 229 3.64 5.00 -1.38
CA SER A 229 2.93 5.20 -2.63
C SER A 229 3.79 6.06 -3.56
N ASP A 230 3.58 5.94 -4.86
CA ASP A 230 4.30 6.77 -5.82
C ASP A 230 3.69 8.17 -5.89
N SER A 231 4.53 9.19 -6.18
CA SER A 231 4.06 10.52 -6.54
C SER A 231 3.28 10.46 -7.86
N PHE A 232 2.20 11.22 -7.92
CA PHE A 232 1.47 11.45 -9.17
C PHE A 232 2.20 12.45 -10.09
N LEU A 233 2.81 13.48 -9.50
CA LEU A 233 3.44 14.57 -10.23
C LEU A 233 4.86 14.23 -10.69
N ASP A 234 5.56 13.39 -9.94
CA ASP A 234 6.94 12.97 -10.24
C ASP A 234 7.13 11.46 -9.96
N PRO A 235 6.51 10.59 -10.75
CA PRO A 235 6.57 9.15 -10.49
C PRO A 235 7.96 8.53 -10.75
N LYS A 236 8.87 9.25 -11.41
CA LYS A 236 10.26 8.80 -11.64
C LYS A 236 11.20 9.20 -10.52
N GLY A 237 11.03 10.40 -9.98
CA GLY A 237 11.88 10.92 -8.90
C GLY A 237 11.44 10.50 -7.51
N HIS A 238 10.12 10.30 -7.33
CA HIS A 238 9.50 10.01 -6.04
C HIS A 238 8.59 8.78 -6.14
N SER A 239 9.19 7.60 -6.01
CA SER A 239 8.49 6.30 -6.03
C SER A 239 8.88 5.42 -4.86
N VAL A 240 8.08 4.40 -4.60
CA VAL A 240 8.41 3.33 -3.64
C VAL A 240 9.56 2.50 -4.20
N LYS A 241 10.62 2.28 -3.40
CA LYS A 241 11.84 1.56 -3.80
C LYS A 241 12.06 0.33 -2.92
#